data_ad0388c5c3cc162d95a981e41762daf2
#
_entry.id   ad0388c5c3cc162d95a981e41762daf2
#
_cell.length_a   1.000
_cell.length_b   1.000
_cell.length_c   1.000
_cell.angle_alpha   90.00
_cell.angle_beta   90.00
_cell.angle_gamma   90.00
#
_symmetry.space_group_name_H-M   'P 1'
#
loop_
_entity.id
_entity.type
_entity.pdbx_description
1 polymer ?
#
loop_
_entity_poly.entity_id
_entity_poly.type
_entity_poly.pdbx_seq_one_letter_code
_entity_poly.pdbx_strand_id
1 'polypeptide(L)'
;MVGRVSYKQNLLRGAIALLVLIALPLSAFAADAAKGEVIAKRWCAACHLVTPDQTRANSDAPSFAAIAHKITSSKALTAFLMDPHPIMPDMNLTRSEIADIVAYIGTLRR
;
A
#
# COMPACT_ATOMS: atom_id res chain seq x y z
N MET A 1 48.28 -35.59 8.76
CA MET A 1 46.85 -35.85 9.01
C MET A 1 46.05 -34.62 9.49
N VAL A 2 46.48 -33.41 9.22
CA VAL A 2 45.82 -32.18 9.70
C VAL A 2 44.95 -31.47 8.65
N GLY A 3 44.93 -31.94 7.40
CA GLY A 3 44.29 -31.20 6.30
C GLY A 3 42.82 -31.47 6.01
N ARG A 4 42.20 -32.55 6.52
CA ARG A 4 40.82 -32.92 6.15
C ARG A 4 39.71 -32.28 6.98
N VAL A 5 39.99 -31.88 8.20
CA VAL A 5 39.00 -31.28 9.11
C VAL A 5 38.72 -29.81 8.73
N SER A 6 39.75 -29.09 8.29
CA SER A 6 39.67 -27.67 7.96
C SER A 6 38.78 -27.40 6.71
N TYR A 7 38.85 -28.26 5.69
CA TYR A 7 38.07 -28.07 4.44
C TYR A 7 36.56 -28.23 4.67
N LYS A 8 36.15 -29.25 5.42
CA LYS A 8 34.74 -29.47 5.75
C LYS A 8 34.14 -28.35 6.61
N GLN A 9 34.90 -27.81 7.54
CA GLN A 9 34.51 -26.70 8.40
C GLN A 9 34.36 -25.40 7.57
N ASN A 10 35.25 -25.17 6.62
CA ASN A 10 35.18 -23.99 5.76
C ASN A 10 34.02 -24.05 4.75
N LEU A 11 33.71 -25.24 4.21
CA LEU A 11 32.55 -25.47 3.37
C LEU A 11 31.23 -25.26 4.14
N LEU A 12 31.17 -25.76 5.38
CA LEU A 12 29.98 -25.60 6.22
C LEU A 12 29.75 -24.11 6.61
N ARG A 13 30.84 -23.40 6.93
CA ARG A 13 30.78 -21.96 7.24
C ARG A 13 30.40 -21.14 6.03
N GLY A 14 30.87 -21.48 4.83
CA GLY A 14 30.51 -20.84 3.57
C GLY A 14 29.03 -21.06 3.21
N ALA A 15 28.52 -22.28 3.41
CA ALA A 15 27.13 -22.62 3.16
C ALA A 15 26.18 -21.89 4.13
N ILE A 16 26.53 -21.77 5.41
CA ILE A 16 25.74 -21.06 6.41
C ILE A 16 25.74 -19.56 6.11
N ALA A 17 26.87 -18.95 5.74
CA ALA A 17 26.96 -17.55 5.36
C ALA A 17 26.11 -17.23 4.12
N LEU A 18 26.07 -18.14 3.11
CA LEU A 18 25.26 -17.97 1.92
C LEU A 18 23.75 -18.08 2.22
N LEU A 19 23.35 -18.98 3.12
CA LEU A 19 21.95 -19.13 3.54
C LEU A 19 21.44 -17.92 4.32
N VAL A 20 22.27 -17.28 5.13
CA VAL A 20 21.90 -16.06 5.88
C VAL A 20 21.71 -14.87 4.94
N LEU A 21 22.44 -14.79 3.82
CA LEU A 21 22.31 -13.70 2.85
C LEU A 21 20.97 -13.75 2.07
N ILE A 22 20.39 -14.96 1.92
CA ILE A 22 19.11 -15.17 1.19
C ILE A 22 17.91 -14.85 2.10
N ALA A 23 18.08 -14.79 3.41
CA ALA A 23 17.04 -14.56 4.40
C ALA A 23 16.82 -13.08 4.76
N LEU A 24 17.42 -12.13 4.02
CA LEU A 24 17.09 -10.70 4.19
C LEU A 24 15.65 -10.51 3.73
N PRO A 25 14.73 -10.12 4.64
CA PRO A 25 13.39 -9.77 4.21
C PRO A 25 13.50 -8.59 3.24
N LEU A 26 13.08 -8.77 1.99
CA LEU A 26 12.70 -7.63 1.18
C LEU A 26 11.57 -6.97 1.97
N SER A 27 11.86 -5.85 2.61
CA SER A 27 10.85 -4.99 3.20
C SER A 27 10.00 -4.47 2.04
N ALA A 28 9.02 -5.25 1.63
CA ALA A 28 7.94 -4.74 0.83
C ALA A 28 7.31 -3.63 1.68
N PHE A 29 7.35 -2.40 1.20
CA PHE A 29 6.64 -1.30 1.84
C PHE A 29 5.16 -1.68 1.83
N ALA A 30 4.69 -2.21 2.97
CA ALA A 30 3.29 -2.51 3.14
C ALA A 30 2.52 -1.19 3.10
N ALA A 31 1.40 -1.17 2.36
CA ALA A 31 0.53 -0.01 2.31
C ALA A 31 -0.02 0.31 3.71
N ASP A 32 -0.02 1.58 4.06
CA ASP A 32 -0.39 2.09 5.39
C ASP A 32 -1.74 2.80 5.32
N ALA A 33 -2.79 2.14 5.82
CA ALA A 33 -4.14 2.69 5.82
C ALA A 33 -4.28 3.97 6.65
N ALA A 34 -3.52 4.13 7.73
CA ALA A 34 -3.55 5.35 8.54
C ALA A 34 -2.99 6.55 7.78
N LYS A 35 -1.90 6.36 7.03
CA LYS A 35 -1.39 7.38 6.11
C LYS A 35 -2.39 7.66 4.99
N GLY A 36 -3.01 6.63 4.45
CA GLY A 36 -4.06 6.76 3.44
C GLY A 36 -5.23 7.63 3.91
N GLU A 37 -5.66 7.48 5.15
CA GLU A 37 -6.69 8.33 5.76
C GLU A 37 -6.25 9.80 5.82
N VAL A 38 -5.02 10.07 6.25
CA VAL A 38 -4.48 11.44 6.31
C VAL A 38 -4.45 12.09 4.93
N ILE A 39 -3.99 11.35 3.91
CA ILE A 39 -3.95 11.82 2.53
C ILE A 39 -5.37 12.08 2.01
N ALA A 40 -6.31 11.16 2.26
CA ALA A 40 -7.70 11.29 1.86
C ALA A 40 -8.38 12.53 2.47
N LYS A 41 -8.19 12.78 3.76
CA LYS A 41 -8.68 13.97 4.45
C LYS A 41 -8.13 15.26 3.85
N ARG A 42 -6.87 15.25 3.42
CA ARG A 42 -6.20 16.43 2.87
C ARG A 42 -6.65 16.74 1.44
N TRP A 43 -6.80 15.74 0.58
CA TRP A 43 -6.94 15.93 -0.86
C TRP A 43 -8.31 15.54 -1.41
N CYS A 44 -9.01 14.61 -0.77
CA CYS A 44 -10.24 14.03 -1.30
C CYS A 44 -11.50 14.53 -0.58
N ALA A 45 -11.37 14.99 0.67
CA ALA A 45 -12.51 15.36 1.52
C ALA A 45 -13.31 16.56 1.03
N ALA A 46 -12.75 17.38 0.15
CA ALA A 46 -13.49 18.49 -0.46
C ALA A 46 -14.66 17.99 -1.34
N CYS A 47 -14.48 16.86 -2.01
CA CYS A 47 -15.46 16.30 -2.94
C CYS A 47 -16.10 14.99 -2.47
N HIS A 48 -15.38 14.17 -1.71
CA HIS A 48 -15.85 12.88 -1.20
C HIS A 48 -16.09 12.93 0.31
N LEU A 49 -17.07 12.15 0.78
CA LEU A 49 -17.11 11.79 2.20
C LEU A 49 -16.06 10.70 2.42
N VAL A 50 -14.94 11.06 3.03
CA VAL A 50 -13.79 10.15 3.17
C VAL A 50 -13.76 9.42 4.50
N THR A 51 -14.47 9.92 5.53
CA THR A 51 -14.58 9.29 6.84
C THR A 51 -16.05 9.13 7.25
N PRO A 52 -16.36 8.18 8.16
CA PRO A 52 -17.74 7.96 8.62
C PRO A 52 -18.36 9.15 9.37
N ASP A 53 -17.55 9.98 10.01
CA ASP A 53 -17.96 11.16 10.77
C ASP A 53 -18.06 12.43 9.92
N GLN A 54 -17.57 12.41 8.69
CA GLN A 54 -17.69 13.55 7.77
C GLN A 54 -19.13 13.65 7.26
N THR A 55 -19.76 14.81 7.44
CA THR A 55 -21.18 15.04 7.12
C THR A 55 -21.41 15.83 5.84
N ARG A 56 -20.37 16.46 5.27
CA ARG A 56 -20.48 17.34 4.10
C ARG A 56 -19.29 17.18 3.15
N ALA A 57 -19.58 17.31 1.87
CA ALA A 57 -18.63 17.46 0.78
C ALA A 57 -19.22 18.44 -0.25
N ASN A 58 -18.39 19.06 -1.10
CA ASN A 58 -18.81 20.09 -2.05
C ASN A 58 -19.30 19.51 -3.39
N SER A 59 -19.47 18.20 -3.50
CA SER A 59 -19.97 17.56 -4.73
C SER A 59 -20.75 16.28 -4.39
N ASP A 60 -21.47 15.77 -5.39
CA ASP A 60 -22.17 14.48 -5.32
C ASP A 60 -21.24 13.28 -5.61
N ALA A 61 -19.95 13.44 -5.43
CA ALA A 61 -19.00 12.34 -5.60
C ALA A 61 -19.31 11.20 -4.62
N PRO A 62 -19.16 9.93 -5.02
CA PRO A 62 -19.46 8.80 -4.15
C PRO A 62 -18.59 8.82 -2.91
N SER A 63 -19.15 8.48 -1.74
CA SER A 63 -18.38 8.34 -0.50
C SER A 63 -17.34 7.23 -0.63
N PHE A 64 -16.26 7.31 0.14
CA PHE A 64 -15.26 6.25 0.19
C PHE A 64 -15.84 4.91 0.68
N ALA A 65 -16.83 4.94 1.57
CA ALA A 65 -17.57 3.75 1.96
C ALA A 65 -18.33 3.14 0.76
N ALA A 66 -19.02 3.95 -0.04
CA ALA A 66 -19.70 3.47 -1.25
C ALA A 66 -18.71 2.92 -2.28
N ILE A 67 -17.56 3.57 -2.46
CA ILE A 67 -16.48 3.09 -3.33
C ILE A 67 -15.95 1.74 -2.83
N ALA A 68 -15.73 1.60 -1.52
CA ALA A 68 -15.25 0.36 -0.91
C ALA A 68 -16.19 -0.83 -1.17
N HIS A 69 -17.49 -0.60 -1.14
CA HIS A 69 -18.48 -1.64 -1.45
C HIS A 69 -18.59 -1.95 -2.93
N LYS A 70 -18.47 -0.95 -3.80
CA LYS A 70 -18.63 -1.11 -5.25
C LYS A 70 -17.37 -1.67 -5.93
N ILE A 71 -16.19 -1.20 -5.52
CA ILE A 71 -14.89 -1.60 -6.11
C ILE A 71 -14.18 -2.54 -5.14
N THR A 72 -14.33 -3.84 -5.36
CA THR A 72 -13.72 -4.86 -4.50
C THR A 72 -12.28 -5.19 -4.86
N SER A 73 -11.83 -4.81 -6.06
CA SER A 73 -10.46 -5.04 -6.54
C SER A 73 -9.55 -3.86 -6.21
N SER A 74 -8.58 -4.07 -5.32
CA SER A 74 -7.53 -3.07 -5.02
C SER A 74 -6.75 -2.67 -6.28
N LYS A 75 -6.50 -3.61 -7.19
CA LYS A 75 -5.83 -3.34 -8.47
C LYS A 75 -6.64 -2.38 -9.35
N ALA A 76 -7.95 -2.58 -9.44
CA ALA A 76 -8.82 -1.71 -10.23
C ALA A 76 -8.85 -0.29 -9.64
N LEU A 77 -8.94 -0.17 -8.32
CA LEU A 77 -8.94 1.11 -7.64
C LEU A 77 -7.58 1.83 -7.77
N THR A 78 -6.48 1.10 -7.69
CA THR A 78 -5.14 1.63 -7.95
C THR A 78 -5.02 2.19 -9.36
N ALA A 79 -5.45 1.42 -10.37
CA ALA A 79 -5.42 1.86 -11.77
C ALA A 79 -6.26 3.12 -11.98
N PHE A 80 -7.43 3.19 -11.36
CA PHE A 80 -8.32 4.36 -11.41
C PHE A 80 -7.69 5.61 -10.79
N LEU A 81 -6.99 5.48 -9.66
CA LEU A 81 -6.31 6.62 -9.00
C LEU A 81 -5.04 7.05 -9.73
N MET A 82 -4.43 6.19 -10.52
CA MET A 82 -3.28 6.54 -11.38
C MET A 82 -3.68 7.31 -12.64
N ASP A 83 -4.92 7.20 -13.07
CA ASP A 83 -5.50 7.89 -14.23
C ASP A 83 -6.89 8.40 -13.85
N PRO A 84 -6.96 9.48 -13.06
CA PRO A 84 -8.22 9.97 -12.52
C PRO A 84 -9.17 10.44 -13.63
N HIS A 85 -10.48 10.26 -13.43
CA HIS A 85 -11.49 10.69 -14.38
C HIS A 85 -11.54 12.22 -14.52
N PRO A 86 -12.06 12.77 -15.67
CA PRO A 86 -11.92 14.20 -16.02
C PRO A 86 -12.45 15.21 -15.01
N ILE A 87 -13.37 14.82 -14.13
CA ILE A 87 -13.95 15.71 -13.10
C ILE A 87 -13.08 15.74 -11.84
N MET A 88 -12.30 14.67 -11.60
CA MET A 88 -11.40 14.54 -10.45
C MET A 88 -10.03 15.14 -10.82
N PRO A 89 -9.53 16.15 -10.08
CA PRO A 89 -8.23 16.73 -10.37
C PRO A 89 -7.10 15.70 -10.14
N ASP A 90 -6.06 15.80 -10.96
CA ASP A 90 -4.82 15.07 -10.73
C ASP A 90 -4.06 15.70 -9.55
N MET A 91 -3.90 14.97 -8.48
CA MET A 91 -3.17 15.41 -7.29
C MET A 91 -1.70 15.02 -7.31
N ASN A 92 -1.21 14.45 -8.42
CA ASN A 92 0.16 13.98 -8.57
C ASN A 92 0.61 13.03 -7.45
N LEU A 93 -0.27 12.12 -7.06
CA LEU A 93 0.01 11.14 -6.01
C LEU A 93 1.09 10.15 -6.46
N THR A 94 2.00 9.85 -5.56
CA THR A 94 2.97 8.77 -5.76
C THR A 94 2.30 7.40 -5.70
N ARG A 95 2.94 6.38 -6.25
CA ARG A 95 2.42 5.00 -6.17
C ARG A 95 2.24 4.52 -4.73
N SER A 96 3.10 4.95 -3.82
CA SER A 96 3.01 4.63 -2.39
C SER A 96 1.78 5.29 -1.75
N GLU A 97 1.55 6.58 -2.02
CA GLU A 97 0.37 7.29 -1.53
C GLU A 97 -0.94 6.70 -2.07
N ILE A 98 -0.96 6.30 -3.34
CA ILE A 98 -2.10 5.59 -3.92
C ILE A 98 -2.33 4.26 -3.21
N ALA A 99 -1.27 3.49 -2.94
CA ALA A 99 -1.39 2.22 -2.22
C ALA A 99 -1.94 2.42 -0.80
N ASP A 100 -1.50 3.47 -0.10
CA ASP A 100 -1.98 3.84 1.23
C ASP A 100 -3.47 4.22 1.21
N ILE A 101 -3.90 5.03 0.22
CA ILE A 101 -5.31 5.40 0.02
C ILE A 101 -6.17 4.17 -0.27
N VAL A 102 -5.71 3.28 -1.14
CA VAL A 102 -6.43 2.03 -1.48
C VAL A 102 -6.58 1.14 -0.26
N ALA A 103 -5.52 1.03 0.56
CA ALA A 103 -5.58 0.30 1.83
C ALA A 103 -6.59 0.92 2.79
N TYR A 104 -6.61 2.24 2.91
CA TYR A 104 -7.57 2.95 3.74
C TYR A 104 -9.02 2.71 3.28
N ILE A 105 -9.31 2.90 1.98
CA ILE A 105 -10.64 2.63 1.42
C ILE A 105 -11.07 1.20 1.73
N GLY A 106 -10.16 0.23 1.64
CA GLY A 106 -10.41 -1.17 1.99
C GLY A 106 -10.91 -1.36 3.43
N THR A 107 -10.49 -0.53 4.37
CA THR A 107 -10.94 -0.59 5.78
C THR A 107 -12.40 -0.18 5.96
N LEU A 108 -12.96 0.58 5.02
CA LEU A 108 -14.34 1.10 5.08
C LEU A 108 -15.39 0.10 4.55
N ARG A 109 -14.98 -1.09 4.18
CA ARG A 109 -15.84 -2.19 3.66
C ARG A 109 -16.59 -2.95 4.76
N ARG A 110 -16.89 -2.35 5.85
CA ARG A 110 -17.60 -3.02 6.97
C ARG A 110 -19.11 -3.03 6.77
#